data_c224e87d70b7841b9a08a941d412f513
#
_entry.id   c224e87d70b7841b9a08a941d412f513
#
_cell.length_a   1.000
_cell.length_b   1.000
_cell.length_c   1.000
_cell.angle_alpha   90.00
_cell.angle_beta   90.00
_cell.angle_gamma   90.00
#
_symmetry.space_group_name_H-M   'P 1'
#
loop_
_entity.id
_entity.type
_entity.pdbx_description
1 polymer ?
#
loop_
_entity_poly.entity_id
_entity_poly.type
_entity_poly.pdbx_seq_one_letter_code
_entity_poly.pdbx_strand_id
1 'polypeptide(L)'
;MITVRPTRESDANTLCELQKAAFRPIYEQYHDAGNPCLRGPEDILKRLDNAAFRYFTILQDEEIVGGILYRCEGSTPFIKKLQAGEYYLLRIYVRPGLQSRGIGAQAILLCEKEFPDAVKFYVDFPKELAKNRKCYENAGFHDSGEELEAEPGLILSAYEKSV
;
A
#
# COMPACT_ATOMS: atom_id res chain seq x y z
N MET A 1 4.26 5.99 -19.49
CA MET A 1 3.13 5.05 -19.26
C MET A 1 3.38 4.27 -17.97
N ILE A 2 2.37 4.19 -17.12
CA ILE A 2 2.44 3.43 -15.87
C ILE A 2 1.96 2.00 -16.12
N THR A 3 2.74 1.04 -15.64
CA THR A 3 2.35 -0.38 -15.66
C THR A 3 2.63 -0.98 -14.29
N VAL A 4 2.03 -2.13 -14.00
CA VAL A 4 2.30 -2.91 -12.80
C VAL A 4 2.54 -4.37 -13.21
N ARG A 5 3.36 -5.06 -12.43
CA ARG A 5 3.58 -6.49 -12.57
C ARG A 5 3.87 -7.12 -11.20
N PRO A 6 3.71 -8.44 -11.06
CA PRO A 6 4.13 -9.09 -9.83
C PRO A 6 5.60 -8.80 -9.52
N THR A 7 5.90 -8.55 -8.26
CA THR A 7 7.26 -8.26 -7.81
C THR A 7 8.15 -9.50 -7.93
N ARG A 8 9.37 -9.30 -8.41
CA ARG A 8 10.40 -10.34 -8.51
C ARG A 8 11.41 -10.18 -7.38
N GLU A 9 12.11 -11.27 -7.05
CA GLU A 9 13.18 -11.21 -6.04
C GLU A 9 14.22 -10.14 -6.40
N SER A 10 14.53 -10.01 -7.69
CA SER A 10 15.50 -9.02 -8.17
C SER A 10 15.07 -7.57 -7.98
N ASP A 11 13.79 -7.31 -7.68
CA ASP A 11 13.28 -5.97 -7.44
C ASP A 11 13.50 -5.52 -5.98
N ALA A 12 13.75 -6.46 -5.06
CA ALA A 12 13.67 -6.21 -3.62
C ALA A 12 14.57 -5.07 -3.13
N ASN A 13 15.81 -5.00 -3.60
CA ASN A 13 16.72 -3.94 -3.17
C ASN A 13 16.23 -2.55 -3.61
N THR A 14 15.82 -2.42 -4.86
CA THR A 14 15.32 -1.16 -5.41
C THR A 14 14.03 -0.74 -4.70
N LEU A 15 13.10 -1.68 -4.52
CA LEU A 15 11.85 -1.41 -3.80
C LEU A 15 12.10 -1.00 -2.35
N CYS A 16 13.05 -1.65 -1.68
CA CYS A 16 13.41 -1.31 -0.31
C CYS A 16 13.88 0.15 -0.20
N GLU A 17 14.74 0.59 -1.11
CA GLU A 17 15.22 1.97 -1.10
C GLU A 17 14.10 2.98 -1.34
N LEU A 18 13.20 2.68 -2.27
CA LEU A 18 12.04 3.52 -2.55
C LEU A 18 11.08 3.56 -1.35
N GLN A 19 10.84 2.40 -0.72
CA GLN A 19 9.99 2.28 0.46
C GLN A 19 10.55 3.12 1.62
N LYS A 20 11.84 3.02 1.90
CA LYS A 20 12.49 3.81 2.94
C LYS A 20 12.32 5.30 2.69
N ALA A 21 12.59 5.75 1.48
CA ALA A 21 12.49 7.16 1.13
C ALA A 21 11.06 7.68 1.25
N ALA A 22 10.08 6.89 0.82
CA ALA A 22 8.67 7.30 0.82
C ALA A 22 8.05 7.35 2.22
N PHE A 23 8.43 6.41 3.11
CA PHE A 23 7.85 6.33 4.46
C PHE A 23 8.64 7.07 5.54
N ARG A 24 9.86 7.51 5.26
CA ARG A 24 10.68 8.24 6.23
C ARG A 24 10.00 9.49 6.80
N PRO A 25 9.33 10.35 6.01
CA PRO A 25 8.66 11.53 6.56
C PRO A 25 7.63 11.21 7.63
N ILE A 26 6.89 10.10 7.46
CA ILE A 26 5.90 9.64 8.43
C ILE A 26 6.61 9.20 9.71
N TYR A 27 7.71 8.46 9.57
CA TYR A 27 8.49 8.01 10.72
C TYR A 27 9.08 9.20 11.49
N GLU A 28 9.60 10.19 10.81
CA GLU A 28 10.16 11.39 11.45
C GLU A 28 9.09 12.17 12.23
N GLN A 29 7.84 12.13 11.78
CA GLN A 29 6.73 12.80 12.45
C GLN A 29 6.18 11.99 13.62
N TYR A 30 6.00 10.69 13.48
CA TYR A 30 5.27 9.86 14.46
C TYR A 30 6.13 8.85 15.20
N HIS A 31 7.33 8.52 14.72
CA HIS A 31 8.23 7.50 15.28
C HIS A 31 7.54 6.14 15.46
N ASP A 32 6.67 5.79 14.52
CA ASP A 32 5.89 4.56 14.55
C ASP A 32 6.78 3.33 14.34
N ALA A 33 6.76 2.42 15.31
CA ALA A 33 7.63 1.24 15.32
C ALA A 33 7.40 0.29 14.13
N GLY A 34 6.20 0.31 13.57
CA GLY A 34 5.85 -0.51 12.41
C GLY A 34 6.14 0.14 11.06
N ASN A 35 6.79 1.31 11.04
CA ASN A 35 7.01 2.04 9.80
C ASN A 35 7.88 1.25 8.82
N PRO A 36 7.44 1.11 7.55
CA PRO A 36 8.20 0.38 6.54
C PRO A 36 9.62 0.89 6.27
N CYS A 37 9.92 2.17 6.60
CA CYS A 37 11.28 2.69 6.42
C CYS A 37 12.32 2.00 7.31
N LEU A 38 11.87 1.30 8.36
CA LEU A 38 12.73 0.57 9.28
C LEU A 38 13.03 -0.86 8.80
N ARG A 39 12.45 -1.29 7.68
CA ARG A 39 12.58 -2.66 7.18
C ARG A 39 13.64 -2.75 6.10
N GLY A 40 14.32 -3.90 6.04
CA GLY A 40 15.27 -4.19 4.97
C GLY A 40 14.63 -4.97 3.82
N PRO A 41 15.44 -5.34 2.79
CA PRO A 41 14.92 -6.08 1.62
C PRO A 41 14.37 -7.46 1.97
N GLU A 42 14.82 -8.08 3.06
CA GLU A 42 14.33 -9.36 3.53
C GLU A 42 12.85 -9.34 3.89
N ASP A 43 12.32 -8.19 4.32
CA ASP A 43 10.89 -8.04 4.59
C ASP A 43 10.06 -8.21 3.31
N ILE A 44 10.55 -7.67 2.20
CA ILE A 44 9.91 -7.82 0.89
C ILE A 44 9.98 -9.27 0.42
N LEU A 45 11.18 -9.86 0.46
CA LEU A 45 11.41 -11.25 0.03
C LEU A 45 10.52 -12.24 0.79
N LYS A 46 10.38 -12.03 2.08
CA LYS A 46 9.55 -12.87 2.95
C LYS A 46 8.09 -12.87 2.52
N ARG A 47 7.59 -11.72 2.07
CA ARG A 47 6.20 -11.60 1.61
C ARG A 47 5.98 -12.23 0.23
N LEU A 48 7.00 -12.27 -0.62
CA LEU A 48 6.90 -12.93 -1.93
C LEU A 48 6.68 -14.42 -1.79
N ASP A 49 7.22 -15.04 -0.73
CA ASP A 49 7.09 -16.48 -0.48
C ASP A 49 5.84 -16.83 0.34
N ASN A 50 4.99 -15.87 0.65
CA ASN A 50 3.82 -16.07 1.51
C ASN A 50 2.54 -15.82 0.72
N ALA A 51 1.71 -16.86 0.57
CA ALA A 51 0.46 -16.77 -0.19
C ALA A 51 -0.57 -15.80 0.42
N ALA A 52 -0.40 -15.40 1.69
CA ALA A 52 -1.25 -14.39 2.31
C ALA A 52 -1.05 -13.00 1.74
N PHE A 53 0.00 -12.80 0.95
CA PHE A 53 0.36 -11.49 0.40
C PHE A 53 0.52 -11.55 -1.12
N ARG A 54 0.25 -10.41 -1.77
CA ARG A 54 0.58 -10.20 -3.18
C ARG A 54 1.27 -8.84 -3.30
N TYR A 55 2.46 -8.86 -3.86
CA TYR A 55 3.29 -7.68 -4.05
C TYR A 55 3.40 -7.34 -5.53
N PHE A 56 3.22 -6.07 -5.87
CA PHE A 56 3.34 -5.57 -7.24
C PHE A 56 4.38 -4.47 -7.32
N THR A 57 5.12 -4.47 -8.41
CA THR A 57 6.09 -3.43 -8.73
C THR A 57 5.45 -2.45 -9.71
N ILE A 58 5.56 -1.16 -9.41
CA ILE A 58 5.07 -0.08 -10.27
C ILE A 58 6.21 0.39 -11.17
N LEU A 59 5.95 0.43 -12.47
CA LEU A 59 6.91 0.89 -13.45
C LEU A 59 6.39 2.10 -14.21
N GLN A 60 7.29 3.02 -14.52
CA GLN A 60 7.05 4.11 -15.45
C GLN A 60 8.08 3.97 -16.57
N ASP A 61 7.59 3.72 -17.79
CA ASP A 61 8.46 3.51 -18.96
C ASP A 61 9.58 2.50 -18.67
N GLU A 62 9.19 1.37 -18.06
CA GLU A 62 10.06 0.24 -17.70
C GLU A 62 11.01 0.50 -16.52
N GLU A 63 10.99 1.69 -15.93
CA GLU A 63 11.76 1.99 -14.74
C GLU A 63 10.93 1.76 -13.47
N ILE A 64 11.50 1.10 -12.46
CA ILE A 64 10.82 0.87 -11.18
C ILE A 64 10.68 2.19 -10.43
N VAL A 65 9.44 2.57 -10.14
CA VAL A 65 9.15 3.83 -9.44
C VAL A 65 8.38 3.64 -8.13
N GLY A 66 7.97 2.42 -7.82
CA GLY A 66 7.25 2.17 -6.56
C GLY A 66 6.80 0.74 -6.41
N GLY A 67 6.03 0.49 -5.36
CA GLY A 67 5.48 -0.82 -5.06
C GLY A 67 4.12 -0.74 -4.38
N ILE A 68 3.35 -1.82 -4.49
CA ILE A 68 2.06 -2.00 -3.83
C ILE A 68 2.01 -3.38 -3.21
N LEU A 69 1.60 -3.44 -1.95
CA LEU A 69 1.46 -4.68 -1.21
C LEU A 69 0.02 -4.87 -0.76
N TYR A 70 -0.56 -6.02 -1.11
CA TYR A 70 -1.88 -6.43 -0.64
C TYR A 70 -1.77 -7.61 0.31
N ARG A 71 -2.67 -7.64 1.31
CA ARG A 71 -2.91 -8.82 2.11
C ARG A 71 -4.19 -9.50 1.61
N CYS A 72 -4.12 -10.81 1.41
CA CYS A 72 -5.20 -11.58 0.80
C CYS A 72 -5.96 -12.45 1.81
N GLU A 73 -5.38 -12.71 2.97
CA GLU A 73 -6.01 -13.51 4.02
C GLU A 73 -5.47 -13.12 5.39
N GLY A 74 -6.19 -13.48 6.44
CA GLY A 74 -5.81 -13.19 7.81
C GLY A 74 -6.41 -11.91 8.34
N SER A 75 -5.78 -11.33 9.36
CA SER A 75 -6.27 -10.15 10.06
C SER A 75 -5.45 -8.90 9.77
N THR A 76 -6.10 -7.76 9.93
CA THR A 76 -5.48 -6.43 9.89
C THR A 76 -5.99 -5.63 11.08
N PRO A 77 -5.46 -4.43 11.36
CA PRO A 77 -5.96 -3.64 12.47
C PRO A 77 -7.47 -3.37 12.44
N PHE A 78 -8.05 -3.25 11.25
CA PHE A 78 -9.49 -2.94 11.09
C PHE A 78 -10.34 -4.15 10.76
N ILE A 79 -9.75 -5.26 10.30
CA ILE A 79 -10.49 -6.44 9.85
C ILE A 79 -9.99 -7.67 10.61
N LYS A 80 -10.89 -8.33 11.34
CA LYS A 80 -10.53 -9.53 12.11
C LYS A 80 -10.11 -10.69 11.23
N LYS A 81 -10.79 -10.87 10.09
CA LYS A 81 -10.50 -11.94 9.15
C LYS A 81 -11.02 -11.55 7.77
N LEU A 82 -10.12 -11.48 6.81
CA LEU A 82 -10.49 -11.25 5.41
C LEU A 82 -11.25 -12.47 4.88
N GLN A 83 -12.38 -12.21 4.24
CA GLN A 83 -13.19 -13.25 3.60
C GLN A 83 -12.75 -13.43 2.14
N ALA A 84 -13.25 -14.47 1.48
CA ALA A 84 -12.95 -14.71 0.08
C ALA A 84 -13.37 -13.49 -0.76
N GLY A 85 -12.46 -13.01 -1.62
CA GLY A 85 -12.70 -11.83 -2.45
C GLY A 85 -12.46 -10.50 -1.76
N GLU A 86 -12.03 -10.51 -0.50
CA GLU A 86 -11.65 -9.30 0.22
C GLU A 86 -10.14 -9.15 0.27
N TYR A 87 -9.65 -7.98 -0.09
CA TYR A 87 -8.23 -7.69 -0.14
C TYR A 87 -7.92 -6.38 0.57
N TYR A 88 -6.79 -6.36 1.28
CA TYR A 88 -6.38 -5.20 2.06
C TYR A 88 -5.12 -4.62 1.47
N LEU A 89 -5.17 -3.35 1.04
CA LEU A 89 -4.01 -2.65 0.56
C LEU A 89 -3.18 -2.21 1.76
N LEU A 90 -2.06 -2.91 2.03
CA LEU A 90 -1.22 -2.65 3.18
C LEU A 90 -0.23 -1.51 2.97
N ARG A 91 0.35 -1.42 1.79
CA ARG A 91 1.36 -0.42 1.46
C ARG A 91 1.24 -0.01 0.01
N ILE A 92 1.41 1.28 -0.22
CA ILE A 92 1.68 1.82 -1.54
C ILE A 92 2.72 2.91 -1.38
N TYR A 93 3.72 2.90 -2.24
CA TYR A 93 4.73 3.93 -2.24
C TYR A 93 5.22 4.21 -3.66
N VAL A 94 5.51 5.49 -3.89
CA VAL A 94 6.01 5.99 -5.17
C VAL A 94 7.25 6.82 -4.86
N ARG A 95 8.24 6.77 -5.74
CA ARG A 95 9.47 7.55 -5.60
C ARG A 95 9.15 9.00 -5.22
N PRO A 96 9.77 9.56 -4.15
CA PRO A 96 9.65 10.98 -3.85
C PRO A 96 10.05 11.80 -5.08
N GLY A 97 9.32 12.85 -5.38
CA GLY A 97 9.51 13.63 -6.61
C GLY A 97 8.55 13.23 -7.72
N LEU A 98 8.04 12.00 -7.71
CA LEU A 98 6.99 11.56 -8.63
C LEU A 98 5.63 11.51 -7.95
N GLN A 99 5.56 11.81 -6.66
CA GLN A 99 4.31 11.83 -5.90
C GLN A 99 3.41 12.98 -6.36
N SER A 100 2.11 12.85 -6.09
CA SER A 100 1.09 13.85 -6.44
C SER A 100 0.88 14.05 -7.96
N ARG A 101 1.24 13.05 -8.76
CA ARG A 101 1.04 13.04 -10.21
C ARG A 101 -0.01 12.01 -10.66
N GLY A 102 -0.75 11.44 -9.70
CA GLY A 102 -1.76 10.43 -10.00
C GLY A 102 -1.22 9.03 -10.23
N ILE A 103 0.08 8.79 -10.07
CA ILE A 103 0.71 7.48 -10.29
C ILE A 103 0.15 6.44 -9.33
N GLY A 104 0.01 6.79 -8.04
CA GLY A 104 -0.50 5.87 -7.03
C GLY A 104 -1.91 5.39 -7.34
N ALA A 105 -2.83 6.30 -7.64
CA ALA A 105 -4.21 5.95 -7.96
C ALA A 105 -4.29 5.10 -9.24
N GLN A 106 -3.51 5.46 -10.25
CA GLN A 106 -3.46 4.70 -11.51
C GLN A 106 -2.94 3.28 -11.28
N ALA A 107 -1.88 3.15 -10.46
CA ALA A 107 -1.30 1.85 -10.13
C ALA A 107 -2.29 0.97 -9.34
N ILE A 108 -3.04 1.56 -8.40
CA ILE A 108 -4.09 0.83 -7.66
C ILE A 108 -5.11 0.25 -8.65
N LEU A 109 -5.61 1.07 -9.56
CA LEU A 109 -6.61 0.63 -10.53
C LEU A 109 -6.08 -0.49 -11.44
N LEU A 110 -4.81 -0.42 -11.82
CA LEU A 110 -4.16 -1.49 -12.61
C LEU A 110 -4.02 -2.76 -11.80
N CYS A 111 -3.62 -2.67 -10.52
CA CYS A 111 -3.49 -3.85 -9.66
C CYS A 111 -4.85 -4.53 -9.41
N GLU A 112 -5.94 -3.77 -9.31
CA GLU A 112 -7.26 -4.34 -9.07
C GLU A 112 -7.68 -5.32 -10.17
N LYS A 113 -7.18 -5.15 -11.38
CA LYS A 113 -7.45 -6.08 -12.49
C LYS A 113 -6.81 -7.45 -12.28
N GLU A 114 -5.83 -7.55 -11.39
CA GLU A 114 -5.17 -8.81 -11.05
C GLU A 114 -5.95 -9.61 -10.00
N PHE A 115 -7.08 -9.09 -9.54
CA PHE A 115 -7.96 -9.73 -8.57
C PHE A 115 -9.38 -9.89 -9.16
N PRO A 116 -9.55 -10.79 -10.15
CA PRO A 116 -10.84 -10.92 -10.84
C PRO A 116 -12.00 -11.40 -9.95
N ASP A 117 -11.68 -12.04 -8.82
CA ASP A 117 -12.64 -12.52 -7.83
C ASP A 117 -12.97 -11.47 -6.75
N ALA A 118 -12.35 -10.29 -6.81
CA ALA A 118 -12.50 -9.28 -5.75
C ALA A 118 -13.94 -8.81 -5.62
N VAL A 119 -14.41 -8.70 -4.38
CA VAL A 119 -15.71 -8.09 -4.04
C VAL A 119 -15.49 -6.81 -3.25
N LYS A 120 -14.35 -6.68 -2.53
CA LYS A 120 -14.08 -5.52 -1.70
C LYS A 120 -12.60 -5.30 -1.46
N PHE A 121 -12.21 -4.04 -1.47
CA PHE A 121 -10.85 -3.62 -1.11
C PHE A 121 -10.91 -2.68 0.10
N TYR A 122 -9.92 -2.81 0.97
CA TYR A 122 -9.75 -1.97 2.15
C TYR A 122 -8.38 -1.31 2.13
N VAL A 123 -8.27 -0.17 2.82
CA VAL A 123 -6.99 0.50 3.06
C VAL A 123 -7.10 1.33 4.34
N ASP A 124 -6.00 1.54 5.03
CA ASP A 124 -5.93 2.52 6.11
C ASP A 124 -4.72 3.44 5.90
N PHE A 125 -4.79 4.63 6.44
CA PHE A 125 -3.72 5.61 6.34
C PHE A 125 -3.88 6.67 7.41
N PRO A 126 -2.78 7.40 7.75
CA PRO A 126 -2.87 8.49 8.71
C PRO A 126 -3.88 9.55 8.28
N LYS A 127 -4.85 9.82 9.13
CA LYS A 127 -5.99 10.70 8.85
C LYS A 127 -5.57 12.09 8.37
N GLU A 128 -4.44 12.60 8.87
CA GLU A 128 -3.95 13.94 8.56
C GLU A 128 -3.30 14.04 7.18
N LEU A 129 -2.97 12.92 6.54
CA LEU A 129 -2.24 12.92 5.28
C LEU A 129 -3.20 13.14 4.10
N ALA A 130 -3.42 14.40 3.74
CA ALA A 130 -4.32 14.79 2.66
C ALA A 130 -3.92 14.17 1.30
N LYS A 131 -2.63 14.03 1.03
CA LYS A 131 -2.14 13.41 -0.21
C LYS A 131 -2.58 11.95 -0.32
N ASN A 132 -2.50 11.20 0.78
CA ASN A 132 -2.92 9.80 0.82
C ASN A 132 -4.42 9.71 0.60
N ARG A 133 -5.18 10.54 1.30
CA ARG A 133 -6.64 10.58 1.13
C ARG A 133 -7.02 10.81 -0.32
N LYS A 134 -6.42 11.81 -0.96
CA LYS A 134 -6.70 12.15 -2.34
C LYS A 134 -6.37 10.98 -3.28
N CYS A 135 -5.25 10.31 -3.06
CA CYS A 135 -4.85 9.16 -3.84
C CYS A 135 -5.90 8.05 -3.78
N TYR A 136 -6.35 7.70 -2.58
CA TYR A 136 -7.33 6.63 -2.40
C TYR A 136 -8.71 7.02 -2.90
N GLU A 137 -9.13 8.26 -2.67
CA GLU A 137 -10.40 8.76 -3.21
C GLU A 137 -10.40 8.74 -4.74
N ASN A 138 -9.30 9.13 -5.36
CA ASN A 138 -9.14 9.10 -6.82
C ASN A 138 -9.17 7.66 -7.37
N ALA A 139 -8.79 6.67 -6.55
CA ALA A 139 -8.87 5.26 -6.90
C ALA A 139 -10.25 4.65 -6.58
N GLY A 140 -11.20 5.44 -6.08
CA GLY A 140 -12.56 5.01 -5.84
C GLY A 140 -12.86 4.57 -4.41
N PHE A 141 -11.93 4.72 -3.48
CA PHE A 141 -12.16 4.41 -2.06
C PHE A 141 -12.95 5.54 -1.39
N HIS A 142 -13.72 5.17 -0.38
CA HIS A 142 -14.45 6.14 0.45
C HIS A 142 -14.25 5.81 1.92
N ASP A 143 -14.48 6.82 2.78
CA ASP A 143 -14.34 6.69 4.22
C ASP A 143 -15.34 5.68 4.77
N SER A 144 -14.85 4.70 5.53
CA SER A 144 -15.72 3.71 6.19
C SER A 144 -16.31 4.22 7.50
N GLY A 145 -15.79 5.32 8.01
CA GLY A 145 -16.17 5.86 9.32
C GLY A 145 -15.39 5.28 10.49
N GLU A 146 -14.52 4.31 10.25
CA GLU A 146 -13.72 3.69 11.30
C GLU A 146 -12.36 4.36 11.45
N GLU A 147 -11.93 4.55 12.70
CA GLU A 147 -10.63 5.14 13.03
C GLU A 147 -9.97 4.33 14.14
N LEU A 148 -8.63 4.39 14.20
CA LEU A 148 -7.84 3.70 15.20
C LEU A 148 -6.62 4.56 15.55
N GLU A 149 -6.36 4.76 16.84
CA GLU A 149 -5.12 5.39 17.28
C GLU A 149 -4.02 4.33 17.39
N ALA A 150 -3.11 4.32 16.41
CA ALA A 150 -2.03 3.32 16.32
C ALA A 150 -0.87 3.66 17.26
N GLU A 151 -0.55 4.94 17.38
CA GLU A 151 0.48 5.50 18.27
C GLU A 151 -0.09 6.81 18.82
N PRO A 152 0.45 7.35 19.94
CA PRO A 152 -0.01 8.65 20.43
C PRO A 152 0.05 9.72 19.35
N GLY A 153 -1.11 10.26 18.99
CA GLY A 153 -1.24 11.28 17.95
C GLY A 153 -1.33 10.77 16.53
N LEU A 154 -1.16 9.45 16.30
CA LEU A 154 -1.29 8.85 14.99
C LEU A 154 -2.65 8.17 14.86
N ILE A 155 -3.60 8.87 14.26
CA ILE A 155 -4.94 8.34 13.98
C ILE A 155 -4.96 7.78 12.57
N LEU A 156 -5.33 6.51 12.43
CA LEU A 156 -5.52 5.88 11.13
C LEU A 156 -7.00 5.94 10.75
N SER A 157 -7.29 6.32 9.52
CA SER A 157 -8.64 6.24 8.94
C SER A 157 -8.71 5.03 8.04
N ALA A 158 -9.79 4.26 8.15
CA ALA A 158 -10.03 3.12 7.27
C ALA A 158 -10.96 3.53 6.13
N TYR A 159 -10.54 3.24 4.91
CA TYR A 159 -11.31 3.47 3.69
C TYR A 159 -11.61 2.14 3.02
N GLU A 160 -12.66 2.11 2.23
CA GLU A 160 -13.07 0.89 1.54
C GLU A 160 -13.64 1.18 0.16
N LYS A 161 -13.66 0.12 -0.67
CA LYS A 161 -14.17 0.18 -2.02
C LYS A 161 -14.83 -1.16 -2.35
N SER A 162 -16.10 -1.13 -2.74
CA SER A 162 -16.80 -2.31 -3.24
C SER A 162 -16.65 -2.40 -4.75
N VAL A 163 -16.55 -3.62 -5.24
CA VAL A 163 -16.38 -3.89 -6.67
C VAL A 163 -17.68 -4.30 -7.29
#